data_977e76d995fc684ef6c0e97524db342d
#
_entry.id   977e76d995fc684ef6c0e97524db342d
#
_cell.length_a   1.000
_cell.length_b   1.000
_cell.length_c   1.000
_cell.angle_alpha   90.00
_cell.angle_beta   90.00
_cell.angle_gamma   90.00
#
_symmetry.space_group_name_H-M   'P 1'
#
loop_
_entity.id
_entity.type
_entity.pdbx_description
1 polymer ?
#
loop_
_entity_poly.entity_id
_entity_poly.type
_entity_poly.pdbx_seq_one_letter_code
_entity_poly.pdbx_strand_id
1 'polypeptide(L)'
;MKKDRTMIKNSFLNGAFITTLGIVITKILGIIYVIPFHSIIGESGGALYGYAYTIYLLFMSISSAGIPLAISKVVSEYQTLGYYNTKKRAFILGKKLSLILGFICFLILILFAPIIAKSIFGDLTGGNTIEDVVFVIRVISTAILVVPVLSIYRGYFEGHKFMSPPSFSQVIEQFVRILVIILGSFFALKVFKLSLKLTVGVALFGATLGAIVSTLYLIIKRRKNSRKFNEKIRQINEPIITDKQILKKIIVYGFPFVMIDVFKNLYNYIDMTTVVKGLVNNAAFKITDAEIIMSMLSTWGNKFNMIILSVSTGIVVSLIPNLTQALVNKDKKDINRKISQSLNVLLFFTVPMTVGISFLAKPIWTLFYGNSIYGSSVLSFLIFSGLMICLFTVVISIMQVLKDYKTVFWSLFLGVILKFILNNSLINVFYKIGVPAYYGVISATIISYLVSFIICIFILCFKYDISFEDVIKSTVDIISSTMIMIFALFLIKFIIPISSSIRINNLFIILVYTLIGGIIYMFYAYRCGLFKKIFGNKFKLYKKNNG
;
A
#
# COMPACT_ATOMS: atom_id res chain seq x y z
N MET A 1 17.58 -37.06 -8.98
CA MET A 1 17.58 -35.66 -9.48
C MET A 1 16.24 -35.14 -10.03
N LYS A 2 15.41 -35.87 -10.78
CA LYS A 2 14.08 -35.39 -11.24
C LYS A 2 13.07 -35.25 -10.10
N LYS A 3 13.05 -36.18 -9.12
CA LYS A 3 12.13 -36.19 -7.98
C LYS A 3 12.38 -35.03 -7.01
N ASP A 4 13.65 -34.61 -6.83
CA ASP A 4 14.00 -33.47 -5.98
C ASP A 4 13.61 -32.13 -6.61
N ARG A 5 13.74 -31.98 -7.94
CA ARG A 5 13.32 -30.76 -8.64
C ARG A 5 11.80 -30.56 -8.62
N THR A 6 11.01 -31.61 -8.66
CA THR A 6 9.54 -31.53 -8.56
C THR A 6 9.09 -31.21 -7.14
N MET A 7 9.74 -31.79 -6.11
CA MET A 7 9.43 -31.44 -4.71
C MET A 7 9.81 -30.00 -4.36
N ILE A 8 10.95 -29.48 -4.85
CA ILE A 8 11.36 -28.07 -4.67
C ILE A 8 10.40 -27.14 -5.40
N LYS A 9 9.95 -27.48 -6.61
CA LYS A 9 9.00 -26.68 -7.39
C LYS A 9 7.62 -26.60 -6.71
N ASN A 10 7.14 -27.73 -6.17
CA ASN A 10 5.88 -27.77 -5.41
C ASN A 10 5.98 -27.01 -4.07
N SER A 11 7.12 -27.06 -3.39
CA SER A 11 7.35 -26.31 -2.16
C SER A 11 7.37 -24.79 -2.40
N PHE A 12 7.96 -24.32 -3.51
CA PHE A 12 7.98 -22.92 -3.90
C PHE A 12 6.58 -22.40 -4.26
N LEU A 13 5.83 -23.15 -5.06
CA LEU A 13 4.45 -22.80 -5.45
C LEU A 13 3.53 -22.75 -4.24
N ASN A 14 3.63 -23.72 -3.34
CA ASN A 14 2.88 -23.73 -2.09
C ASN A 14 3.25 -22.55 -1.20
N GLY A 15 4.54 -22.20 -1.11
CA GLY A 15 4.99 -21.01 -0.36
C GLY A 15 4.42 -19.71 -0.94
N ALA A 16 4.47 -19.52 -2.24
CA ALA A 16 3.91 -18.37 -2.92
C ALA A 16 2.38 -18.28 -2.74
N PHE A 17 1.68 -19.40 -2.85
CA PHE A 17 0.22 -19.47 -2.62
C PHE A 17 -0.15 -19.06 -1.18
N ILE A 18 0.54 -19.61 -0.16
CA ILE A 18 0.31 -19.27 1.25
C ILE A 18 0.57 -17.78 1.50
N THR A 19 1.63 -17.22 0.91
CA THR A 19 1.94 -15.79 1.03
C THR A 19 0.84 -14.94 0.43
N THR A 20 0.40 -15.26 -0.79
CA THR A 20 -0.69 -14.54 -1.47
C THR A 20 -1.99 -14.62 -0.67
N LEU A 21 -2.33 -15.79 -0.16
CA LEU A 21 -3.52 -16.01 0.67
C LEU A 21 -3.45 -15.19 1.97
N GLY A 22 -2.30 -15.16 2.64
CA GLY A 22 -2.06 -14.33 3.82
C GLY A 22 -2.25 -12.83 3.53
N ILE A 23 -1.72 -12.35 2.41
CA ILE A 23 -1.88 -10.95 1.97
C ILE A 23 -3.37 -10.64 1.69
N VAL A 24 -4.09 -11.51 1.00
CA VAL A 24 -5.52 -11.33 0.69
C VAL A 24 -6.34 -11.28 1.97
N ILE A 25 -6.14 -12.22 2.89
CA ILE A 25 -6.84 -12.25 4.18
C ILE A 25 -6.58 -10.96 4.97
N THR A 26 -5.33 -10.51 5.08
CA THR A 26 -5.00 -9.28 5.81
C THR A 26 -5.64 -8.05 5.19
N LYS A 27 -5.77 -7.98 3.86
CA LYS A 27 -6.44 -6.88 3.17
C LYS A 27 -7.95 -6.90 3.36
N ILE A 28 -8.59 -8.07 3.29
CA ILE A 28 -10.02 -8.21 3.56
C ILE A 28 -10.34 -7.79 5.00
N LEU A 29 -9.58 -8.29 5.97
CA LEU A 29 -9.69 -7.88 7.36
C LEU A 29 -9.48 -6.36 7.51
N GLY A 30 -8.53 -5.80 6.76
CA GLY A 30 -8.22 -4.36 6.73
C GLY A 30 -9.30 -3.46 6.12
N ILE A 31 -10.31 -4.02 5.46
CA ILE A 31 -11.45 -3.29 4.90
C ILE A 31 -12.68 -3.45 5.81
N ILE A 32 -12.94 -4.67 6.29
CA ILE A 32 -14.17 -4.97 7.06
C ILE A 32 -14.21 -4.22 8.39
N TYR A 33 -13.08 -4.11 9.11
CA TYR A 33 -13.07 -3.48 10.43
C TYR A 33 -13.40 -1.98 10.39
N VAL A 34 -13.28 -1.35 9.25
CA VAL A 34 -13.44 0.10 9.11
C VAL A 34 -14.89 0.53 9.39
N ILE A 35 -15.86 -0.31 9.05
CA ILE A 35 -17.30 -0.05 9.27
C ILE A 35 -17.60 0.13 10.77
N PRO A 36 -17.34 -0.86 11.65
CA PRO A 36 -17.59 -0.70 13.07
C PRO A 36 -16.68 0.37 13.70
N PHE A 37 -15.44 0.50 13.24
CA PHE A 37 -14.53 1.50 13.77
C PHE A 37 -15.01 2.93 13.50
N HIS A 38 -15.46 3.22 12.27
CA HIS A 38 -16.05 4.50 11.93
C HIS A 38 -17.30 4.81 12.76
N SER A 39 -18.16 3.81 12.99
CA SER A 39 -19.37 4.01 13.81
C SER A 39 -19.05 4.30 15.29
N ILE A 40 -17.86 3.92 15.78
CA ILE A 40 -17.43 4.19 17.15
C ILE A 40 -16.81 5.58 17.27
N ILE A 41 -15.81 5.92 16.44
CA ILE A 41 -15.01 7.14 16.61
C ILE A 41 -15.45 8.32 15.71
N GLY A 42 -16.29 8.06 14.69
CA GLY A 42 -16.77 9.06 13.76
C GLY A 42 -15.68 9.68 12.86
N GLU A 43 -16.04 10.77 12.19
CA GLU A 43 -15.15 11.45 11.25
C GLU A 43 -14.02 12.22 11.97
N SER A 44 -14.31 12.88 13.09
CA SER A 44 -13.32 13.62 13.89
C SER A 44 -12.26 12.69 14.52
N GLY A 45 -12.69 11.54 15.08
CA GLY A 45 -11.75 10.52 15.55
C GLY A 45 -10.93 9.91 14.42
N GLY A 46 -11.52 9.81 13.21
CA GLY A 46 -10.84 9.39 12.00
C GLY A 46 -9.72 10.32 11.57
N ALA A 47 -9.86 11.65 11.74
CA ALA A 47 -8.81 12.62 11.49
C ALA A 47 -7.66 12.42 12.48
N LEU A 48 -7.97 12.34 13.78
CA LEU A 48 -6.99 12.13 14.83
C LEU A 48 -6.19 10.82 14.65
N TYR A 49 -6.88 9.74 14.28
CA TYR A 49 -6.26 8.47 13.92
C TYR A 49 -5.34 8.62 12.68
N GLY A 50 -5.81 9.34 11.66
CA GLY A 50 -5.08 9.57 10.42
C GLY A 50 -3.78 10.34 10.61
N TYR A 51 -3.78 11.37 11.45
CA TYR A 51 -2.57 12.13 11.79
C TYR A 51 -1.50 11.24 12.43
N ALA A 52 -1.85 10.50 13.45
CA ALA A 52 -0.93 9.59 14.13
C ALA A 52 -0.41 8.49 13.18
N TYR A 53 -1.31 7.90 12.39
CA TYR A 53 -0.97 6.79 11.51
C TYR A 53 -0.08 7.21 10.34
N THR A 54 -0.27 8.41 9.79
CA THR A 54 0.59 8.99 8.73
C THR A 54 2.03 9.16 9.22
N ILE A 55 2.20 9.73 10.41
CA ILE A 55 3.53 9.90 11.03
C ILE A 55 4.17 8.54 11.32
N TYR A 56 3.39 7.61 11.87
CA TYR A 56 3.84 6.25 12.11
C TYR A 56 4.37 5.58 10.84
N LEU A 57 3.65 5.67 9.72
CA LEU A 57 4.08 5.09 8.45
C LEU A 57 5.39 5.70 7.93
N LEU A 58 5.57 7.01 8.08
CA LEU A 58 6.80 7.69 7.68
C LEU A 58 8.00 7.19 8.51
N PHE A 59 7.90 7.18 9.84
CA PHE A 59 8.97 6.71 10.71
C PHE A 59 9.20 5.19 10.63
N MET A 60 8.15 4.46 10.36
CA MET A 60 8.21 3.03 10.06
C MET A 60 9.03 2.75 8.79
N SER A 61 8.88 3.58 7.75
CA SER A 61 9.68 3.48 6.53
C SER A 61 11.18 3.67 6.81
N ILE A 62 11.52 4.63 7.66
CA ILE A 62 12.91 4.89 8.05
C ILE A 62 13.48 3.72 8.85
N SER A 63 12.70 3.18 9.80
CA SER A 63 13.20 2.19 10.76
C SER A 63 13.16 0.75 10.27
N SER A 64 12.33 0.41 9.27
CA SER A 64 12.09 -1.00 8.95
C SER A 64 11.79 -1.36 7.49
N ALA A 65 11.50 -0.43 6.58
CA ALA A 65 11.01 -0.79 5.24
C ALA A 65 11.97 -1.67 4.41
N GLY A 66 13.22 -1.28 4.27
CA GLY A 66 14.22 -2.01 3.47
C GLY A 66 14.90 -3.18 4.20
N ILE A 67 14.79 -3.22 5.52
CA ILE A 67 15.56 -4.14 6.36
C ILE A 67 15.17 -5.61 6.18
N PRO A 68 13.88 -5.99 6.11
CA PRO A 68 13.50 -7.38 5.87
C PRO A 68 14.06 -7.93 4.57
N LEU A 69 14.00 -7.16 3.49
CA LEU A 69 14.51 -7.54 2.17
C LEU A 69 16.03 -7.69 2.19
N ALA A 70 16.74 -6.78 2.86
CA ALA A 70 18.19 -6.84 3.03
C ALA A 70 18.61 -8.09 3.82
N ILE A 71 17.93 -8.35 4.94
CA ILE A 71 18.19 -9.55 5.78
C ILE A 71 17.85 -10.82 5.01
N SER A 72 16.72 -10.87 4.32
CA SER A 72 16.34 -12.01 3.49
C SER A 72 17.43 -12.35 2.46
N LYS A 73 17.95 -11.32 1.77
CA LYS A 73 19.01 -11.49 0.77
C LYS A 73 20.32 -11.96 1.39
N VAL A 74 20.78 -11.32 2.48
CA VAL A 74 22.03 -11.65 3.17
C VAL A 74 21.98 -13.05 3.78
N VAL A 75 20.85 -13.40 4.42
CA VAL A 75 20.64 -14.73 5.00
C VAL A 75 20.61 -15.81 3.91
N SER A 76 19.91 -15.57 2.81
CA SER A 76 19.86 -16.51 1.68
C SER A 76 21.23 -16.73 1.05
N GLU A 77 22.03 -15.66 0.88
CA GLU A 77 23.37 -15.73 0.34
C GLU A 77 24.29 -16.55 1.25
N TYR A 78 24.37 -16.23 2.55
CA TYR A 78 25.23 -16.98 3.47
C TYR A 78 24.74 -18.41 3.73
N GLN A 79 23.43 -18.66 3.63
CA GLN A 79 22.89 -20.02 3.67
C GLN A 79 23.35 -20.84 2.45
N THR A 80 23.39 -20.24 1.26
CA THR A 80 23.82 -20.92 0.02
C THR A 80 25.31 -21.18 0.00
N LEU A 81 26.10 -20.24 0.53
CA LEU A 81 27.56 -20.38 0.67
C LEU A 81 27.97 -21.31 1.82
N GLY A 82 27.02 -21.77 2.65
CA GLY A 82 27.30 -22.59 3.81
C GLY A 82 27.87 -21.81 5.02
N TYR A 83 27.94 -20.49 5.01
CA TYR A 83 28.52 -19.66 6.07
C TYR A 83 27.56 -19.47 7.23
N TYR A 84 27.32 -20.50 8.02
CA TYR A 84 26.28 -20.55 9.04
C TYR A 84 26.56 -19.65 10.24
N ASN A 85 27.83 -19.48 10.65
CA ASN A 85 28.21 -18.57 11.73
C ASN A 85 28.01 -17.11 11.29
N THR A 86 28.48 -16.76 10.09
CA THR A 86 28.30 -15.41 9.52
C THR A 86 26.82 -15.06 9.32
N LYS A 87 26.01 -16.01 8.85
CA LYS A 87 24.55 -15.87 8.76
C LYS A 87 23.91 -15.55 10.11
N LYS A 88 24.29 -16.27 11.18
CA LYS A 88 23.79 -16.02 12.54
C LYS A 88 24.20 -14.64 13.04
N ARG A 89 25.45 -14.23 12.79
CA ARG A 89 25.95 -12.87 13.10
C ARG A 89 25.16 -11.81 12.33
N ALA A 90 24.90 -12.02 11.03
CA ALA A 90 24.10 -11.09 10.22
C ALA A 90 22.69 -10.88 10.79
N PHE A 91 22.02 -11.94 11.24
CA PHE A 91 20.72 -11.83 11.91
C PHE A 91 20.81 -11.04 13.24
N ILE A 92 21.81 -11.30 14.06
CA ILE A 92 22.01 -10.58 15.34
C ILE A 92 22.32 -9.11 15.10
N LEU A 93 23.21 -8.80 14.13
CA LEU A 93 23.55 -7.43 13.77
C LEU A 93 22.37 -6.67 13.17
N GLY A 94 21.60 -7.32 12.28
CA GLY A 94 20.39 -6.74 11.74
C GLY A 94 19.37 -6.42 12.84
N LYS A 95 19.19 -7.33 13.81
CA LYS A 95 18.31 -7.10 14.96
C LYS A 95 18.81 -5.92 15.82
N LYS A 96 20.12 -5.82 16.11
CA LYS A 96 20.68 -4.69 16.84
C LYS A 96 20.46 -3.37 16.07
N LEU A 97 20.75 -3.35 14.77
CA LEU A 97 20.53 -2.18 13.92
C LEU A 97 19.06 -1.71 13.95
N SER A 98 18.12 -2.64 13.79
CA SER A 98 16.70 -2.33 13.83
C SER A 98 16.23 -1.83 15.19
N LEU A 99 16.74 -2.40 16.29
CA LEU A 99 16.44 -1.91 17.63
C LEU A 99 16.96 -0.49 17.85
N ILE A 100 18.18 -0.20 17.41
CA ILE A 100 18.78 1.15 17.54
C ILE A 100 17.97 2.15 16.71
N LEU A 101 17.69 1.84 15.42
CA LEU A 101 16.89 2.72 14.56
C LEU A 101 15.46 2.90 15.09
N GLY A 102 14.81 1.84 15.53
CA GLY A 102 13.48 1.91 16.13
C GLY A 102 13.47 2.75 17.41
N PHE A 103 14.48 2.62 18.26
CA PHE A 103 14.61 3.40 19.48
C PHE A 103 14.89 4.89 19.19
N ILE A 104 15.75 5.20 18.23
CA ILE A 104 15.99 6.59 17.79
C ILE A 104 14.70 7.21 17.23
N CYS A 105 14.00 6.51 16.35
CA CYS A 105 12.73 6.97 15.80
C CYS A 105 11.66 7.16 16.89
N PHE A 106 11.59 6.25 17.85
CA PHE A 106 10.71 6.38 19.02
C PHE A 106 11.03 7.63 19.84
N LEU A 107 12.30 7.87 20.18
CA LEU A 107 12.72 9.05 20.94
C LEU A 107 12.39 10.35 20.18
N ILE A 108 12.66 10.38 18.87
CA ILE A 108 12.32 11.54 18.04
C ILE A 108 10.82 11.82 18.13
N LEU A 109 9.97 10.79 17.99
CA LEU A 109 8.51 10.98 18.04
C LEU A 109 8.02 11.42 19.43
N ILE A 110 8.58 10.88 20.51
CA ILE A 110 8.19 11.28 21.88
C ILE A 110 8.56 12.73 22.15
N LEU A 111 9.79 13.13 21.78
CA LEU A 111 10.33 14.47 22.09
C LEU A 111 9.76 15.54 21.15
N PHE A 112 9.66 15.24 19.85
CA PHE A 112 9.23 16.22 18.84
C PHE A 112 7.73 16.15 18.53
N ALA A 113 6.93 15.31 19.21
CA ALA A 113 5.48 15.26 19.04
C ALA A 113 4.79 16.62 19.09
N PRO A 114 5.12 17.55 20.03
CA PRO A 114 4.52 18.87 20.06
C PRO A 114 4.82 19.71 18.81
N ILE A 115 6.05 19.66 18.31
CA ILE A 115 6.47 20.38 17.09
C ILE A 115 5.75 19.82 15.87
N ILE A 116 5.65 18.48 15.78
CA ILE A 116 4.94 17.82 14.70
C ILE A 116 3.44 18.17 14.74
N ALA A 117 2.80 18.12 15.92
CA ALA A 117 1.40 18.49 16.06
C ALA A 117 1.14 19.96 15.69
N LYS A 118 2.02 20.87 16.12
CA LYS A 118 1.94 22.30 15.74
C LYS A 118 2.11 22.49 14.23
N SER A 119 2.92 21.67 13.55
CA SER A 119 3.08 21.74 12.09
C SER A 119 1.79 21.39 11.32
N ILE A 120 0.85 20.65 11.92
CA ILE A 120 -0.44 20.27 11.30
C ILE A 120 -1.41 21.45 11.34
N PHE A 121 -1.62 22.03 12.51
CA PHE A 121 -2.65 23.05 12.71
C PHE A 121 -2.11 24.49 12.63
N GLY A 122 -0.85 24.73 12.98
CA GLY A 122 -0.35 26.09 13.21
C GLY A 122 -1.06 26.71 14.40
N ASP A 123 -1.68 27.89 14.18
CA ASP A 123 -2.43 28.63 15.18
C ASP A 123 -3.95 28.42 15.06
N LEU A 124 -4.40 27.47 14.23
CA LEU A 124 -5.83 27.17 14.05
C LEU A 124 -6.41 26.49 15.29
N THR A 125 -7.63 26.92 15.69
CA THR A 125 -8.36 26.40 16.86
C THR A 125 -9.79 26.04 16.47
N GLY A 126 -10.38 25.00 17.07
CA GLY A 126 -11.79 24.62 16.86
C GLY A 126 -12.07 23.21 16.38
N GLY A 127 -11.03 22.37 16.22
CA GLY A 127 -11.15 20.94 15.92
C GLY A 127 -10.45 20.10 16.98
N ASN A 128 -9.73 19.05 16.55
CA ASN A 128 -8.82 18.32 17.44
C ASN A 128 -7.72 19.26 17.95
N THR A 129 -7.35 19.13 19.22
CA THR A 129 -6.33 19.99 19.81
C THR A 129 -4.91 19.49 19.52
N ILE A 130 -3.92 20.39 19.64
CA ILE A 130 -2.50 19.99 19.55
C ILE A 130 -2.19 18.90 20.58
N GLU A 131 -2.73 19.01 21.80
CA GLU A 131 -2.53 18.03 22.87
C GLU A 131 -3.09 16.65 22.52
N ASP A 132 -4.23 16.59 21.83
CA ASP A 132 -4.83 15.33 21.37
C ASP A 132 -3.92 14.65 20.36
N VAL A 133 -3.38 15.40 19.40
CA VAL A 133 -2.45 14.89 18.40
C VAL A 133 -1.12 14.45 19.03
N VAL A 134 -0.57 15.22 19.96
CA VAL A 134 0.64 14.85 20.71
C VAL A 134 0.43 13.52 21.44
N PHE A 135 -0.71 13.37 22.11
CA PHE A 135 -1.03 12.13 22.83
C PHE A 135 -1.05 10.91 21.88
N VAL A 136 -1.78 11.00 20.76
CA VAL A 136 -1.90 9.86 19.83
C VAL A 136 -0.59 9.55 19.10
N ILE A 137 0.26 10.57 18.80
CA ILE A 137 1.62 10.36 18.27
C ILE A 137 2.48 9.59 19.28
N ARG A 138 2.44 9.96 20.54
CA ARG A 138 3.20 9.28 21.61
C ARG A 138 2.73 7.83 21.78
N VAL A 139 1.44 7.57 21.73
CA VAL A 139 0.89 6.21 21.83
C VAL A 139 1.37 5.35 20.65
N ILE A 140 1.20 5.80 19.39
CA ILE A 140 1.58 5.02 18.22
C ILE A 140 3.09 4.81 18.10
N SER A 141 3.91 5.73 18.66
CA SER A 141 5.36 5.60 18.66
C SER A 141 5.86 4.31 19.33
N THR A 142 5.10 3.76 20.28
CA THR A 142 5.43 2.50 20.95
C THR A 142 5.49 1.31 19.96
N ALA A 143 4.74 1.35 18.88
CA ALA A 143 4.80 0.33 17.83
C ALA A 143 6.15 0.33 17.09
N ILE A 144 6.79 1.50 16.98
CA ILE A 144 8.09 1.64 16.29
C ILE A 144 9.23 0.94 17.06
N LEU A 145 9.07 0.68 18.34
CA LEU A 145 10.04 -0.14 19.09
C LEU A 145 9.96 -1.63 18.72
N VAL A 146 8.79 -2.12 18.37
CA VAL A 146 8.54 -3.56 18.19
C VAL A 146 8.58 -3.97 16.71
N VAL A 147 7.97 -3.18 15.84
CA VAL A 147 7.78 -3.54 14.42
C VAL A 147 9.09 -3.74 13.66
N PRO A 148 10.16 -2.95 13.87
CA PRO A 148 11.45 -3.22 13.21
C PRO A 148 12.03 -4.59 13.57
N VAL A 149 11.85 -5.02 14.82
CA VAL A 149 12.29 -6.36 15.27
C VAL A 149 11.46 -7.45 14.59
N LEU A 150 10.13 -7.30 14.54
CA LEU A 150 9.23 -8.19 13.81
C LEU A 150 9.67 -8.36 12.35
N SER A 151 10.01 -7.24 11.69
CA SER A 151 10.46 -7.19 10.31
C SER A 151 11.73 -8.01 10.07
N ILE A 152 12.70 -7.97 11.01
CA ILE A 152 13.91 -8.80 10.94
C ILE A 152 13.58 -10.29 11.01
N TYR A 153 12.68 -10.70 11.89
CA TYR A 153 12.28 -12.12 11.96
C TYR A 153 11.61 -12.57 10.67
N ARG A 154 10.75 -11.74 10.07
CA ARG A 154 10.14 -12.03 8.75
C ARG A 154 11.21 -12.23 7.69
N GLY A 155 12.11 -11.25 7.52
CA GLY A 155 13.22 -11.34 6.57
C GLY A 155 14.13 -12.56 6.79
N TYR A 156 14.35 -12.96 8.04
CA TYR A 156 15.10 -14.16 8.36
C TYR A 156 14.44 -15.45 7.85
N PHE A 157 13.15 -15.61 8.05
CA PHE A 157 12.39 -16.75 7.53
C PHE A 157 12.32 -16.76 6.00
N GLU A 158 12.09 -15.61 5.38
CA GLU A 158 12.06 -15.42 3.93
C GLU A 158 13.41 -15.76 3.31
N GLY A 159 14.52 -15.36 3.94
CA GLY A 159 15.89 -15.71 3.51
C GLY A 159 16.18 -17.22 3.53
N HIS A 160 15.47 -17.97 4.37
CA HIS A 160 15.51 -19.44 4.38
C HIS A 160 14.47 -20.06 3.42
N LYS A 161 13.76 -19.27 2.61
CA LYS A 161 12.66 -19.70 1.71
C LYS A 161 11.51 -20.38 2.47
N PHE A 162 11.35 -20.08 3.75
CA PHE A 162 10.29 -20.62 4.61
C PHE A 162 9.21 -19.57 4.80
N MET A 163 8.29 -19.48 3.82
CA MET A 163 7.33 -18.38 3.66
C MET A 163 6.11 -18.46 4.60
N SER A 164 5.75 -19.66 5.09
CA SER A 164 4.56 -19.82 5.94
C SER A 164 4.58 -18.99 7.23
N PRO A 165 5.65 -18.98 8.06
CA PRO A 165 5.63 -18.23 9.31
C PRO A 165 5.51 -16.71 9.13
N PRO A 166 6.22 -16.05 8.18
CA PRO A 166 5.99 -14.64 7.88
C PRO A 166 4.52 -14.33 7.54
N SER A 167 3.90 -15.13 6.65
CA SER A 167 2.52 -14.93 6.22
C SER A 167 1.54 -15.09 7.38
N PHE A 168 1.66 -16.15 8.18
CA PHE A 168 0.85 -16.31 9.38
C PHE A 168 1.06 -15.19 10.40
N SER A 169 2.30 -14.70 10.55
CA SER A 169 2.58 -13.58 11.45
C SER A 169 1.87 -12.29 11.01
N GLN A 170 1.72 -12.05 9.71
CA GLN A 170 0.96 -10.91 9.18
C GLN A 170 -0.53 -11.02 9.51
N VAL A 171 -1.10 -12.22 9.35
CA VAL A 171 -2.51 -12.47 9.69
C VAL A 171 -2.74 -12.29 11.19
N ILE A 172 -1.87 -12.86 12.04
CA ILE A 172 -1.95 -12.73 13.51
C ILE A 172 -1.84 -11.24 13.91
N GLU A 173 -0.86 -10.51 13.36
CA GLU A 173 -0.69 -9.09 13.64
C GLU A 173 -1.97 -8.31 13.32
N GLN A 174 -2.51 -8.51 12.12
CA GLN A 174 -3.71 -7.81 11.67
C GLN A 174 -4.94 -8.18 12.50
N PHE A 175 -5.10 -9.46 12.83
CA PHE A 175 -6.20 -9.95 13.64
C PHE A 175 -6.19 -9.34 15.05
N VAL A 176 -5.05 -9.39 15.75
CA VAL A 176 -4.90 -8.79 17.07
C VAL A 176 -5.12 -7.27 17.03
N ARG A 177 -4.53 -6.60 16.03
CA ARG A 177 -4.73 -5.15 15.81
C ARG A 177 -6.22 -4.82 15.68
N ILE A 178 -6.96 -5.55 14.85
CA ILE A 178 -8.39 -5.33 14.62
C ILE A 178 -9.21 -5.60 15.88
N LEU A 179 -8.90 -6.65 16.62
CA LEU A 179 -9.58 -6.92 17.90
C LEU A 179 -9.42 -5.74 18.86
N VAL A 180 -8.20 -5.21 19.00
CA VAL A 180 -7.94 -4.05 19.86
C VAL A 180 -8.63 -2.79 19.34
N ILE A 181 -8.60 -2.55 18.02
CA ILE A 181 -9.28 -1.41 17.41
C ILE A 181 -10.77 -1.47 17.70
N ILE A 182 -11.45 -2.60 17.45
CA ILE A 182 -12.90 -2.67 17.58
C ILE A 182 -13.29 -2.78 19.05
N LEU A 183 -12.84 -3.84 19.73
CA LEU A 183 -13.24 -4.11 21.11
C LEU A 183 -12.68 -3.05 22.06
N GLY A 184 -11.40 -2.70 21.92
CA GLY A 184 -10.77 -1.69 22.76
C GLY A 184 -11.44 -0.32 22.62
N SER A 185 -11.73 0.13 21.39
CA SER A 185 -12.44 1.40 21.18
C SER A 185 -13.89 1.35 21.66
N PHE A 186 -14.58 0.23 21.45
CA PHE A 186 -15.96 0.05 21.95
C PHE A 186 -16.00 0.14 23.48
N PHE A 187 -15.17 -0.62 24.18
CA PHE A 187 -15.13 -0.58 25.63
C PHE A 187 -14.69 0.82 26.12
N ALA A 188 -13.67 1.41 25.52
CA ALA A 188 -13.19 2.74 25.92
C ALA A 188 -14.29 3.80 25.83
N LEU A 189 -14.97 3.91 24.67
CA LEU A 189 -15.95 4.97 24.44
C LEU A 189 -17.32 4.66 25.02
N LYS A 190 -17.84 3.44 24.82
CA LYS A 190 -19.24 3.11 25.15
C LYS A 190 -19.42 2.61 26.57
N VAL A 191 -18.45 1.83 27.11
CA VAL A 191 -18.55 1.26 28.45
C VAL A 191 -17.90 2.17 29.49
N PHE A 192 -16.61 2.51 29.27
CA PHE A 192 -15.86 3.36 30.22
C PHE A 192 -16.07 4.87 30.00
N LYS A 193 -16.79 5.27 28.93
CA LYS A 193 -17.08 6.67 28.60
C LYS A 193 -15.84 7.58 28.58
N LEU A 194 -14.72 7.03 28.11
CA LEU A 194 -13.48 7.79 27.98
C LEU A 194 -13.58 8.82 26.84
N SER A 195 -12.71 9.82 26.88
CA SER A 195 -12.64 10.84 25.83
C SER A 195 -12.27 10.22 24.47
N LEU A 196 -12.60 10.93 23.38
CA LEU A 196 -12.32 10.51 22.02
C LEU A 196 -10.81 10.27 21.81
N LYS A 197 -9.94 11.13 22.34
CA LYS A 197 -8.48 10.97 22.25
C LYS A 197 -7.97 9.69 22.88
N LEU A 198 -8.48 9.33 24.07
CA LEU A 198 -8.12 8.07 24.74
C LEU A 198 -8.61 6.87 23.95
N THR A 199 -9.83 6.93 23.41
CA THR A 199 -10.40 5.89 22.55
C THR A 199 -9.55 5.65 21.30
N VAL A 200 -9.16 6.73 20.61
CA VAL A 200 -8.27 6.63 19.44
C VAL A 200 -6.87 6.14 19.85
N GLY A 201 -6.37 6.57 21.02
CA GLY A 201 -5.12 6.04 21.57
C GLY A 201 -5.15 4.53 21.80
N VAL A 202 -6.23 3.99 22.37
CA VAL A 202 -6.42 2.53 22.53
C VAL A 202 -6.43 1.83 21.16
N ALA A 203 -7.13 2.37 20.18
CA ALA A 203 -7.12 1.83 18.81
C ALA A 203 -5.71 1.77 18.20
N LEU A 204 -4.94 2.86 18.34
CA LEU A 204 -3.56 2.95 17.83
C LEU A 204 -2.60 1.99 18.55
N PHE A 205 -2.80 1.78 19.87
CA PHE A 205 -2.01 0.82 20.65
C PHE A 205 -2.19 -0.62 20.15
N GLY A 206 -3.28 -0.91 19.45
CA GLY A 206 -3.50 -2.18 18.75
C GLY A 206 -2.37 -2.56 17.79
N ALA A 207 -1.69 -1.57 17.19
CA ALA A 207 -0.53 -1.82 16.33
C ALA A 207 0.66 -2.39 17.14
N THR A 208 0.89 -1.87 18.35
CA THR A 208 1.93 -2.34 19.26
C THR A 208 1.64 -3.77 19.74
N LEU A 209 0.41 -4.04 20.19
CA LEU A 209 0.01 -5.36 20.65
C LEU A 209 0.06 -6.41 19.54
N GLY A 210 -0.44 -6.08 18.35
CA GLY A 210 -0.35 -6.94 17.17
C GLY A 210 1.09 -7.30 16.82
N ALA A 211 1.99 -6.32 16.84
CA ALA A 211 3.41 -6.52 16.58
C ALA A 211 4.08 -7.39 17.67
N ILE A 212 3.76 -7.19 18.95
CA ILE A 212 4.29 -8.01 20.05
C ILE A 212 3.88 -9.47 19.87
N VAL A 213 2.59 -9.77 19.71
CA VAL A 213 2.07 -11.14 19.57
C VAL A 213 2.69 -11.82 18.35
N SER A 214 2.77 -11.12 17.23
CA SER A 214 3.40 -11.65 16.01
C SER A 214 4.89 -11.91 16.16
N THR A 215 5.60 -11.05 16.89
CA THR A 215 7.03 -11.23 17.17
C THR A 215 7.24 -12.46 18.06
N LEU A 216 6.44 -12.64 19.10
CA LEU A 216 6.48 -13.81 19.98
C LEU A 216 6.22 -15.10 19.19
N TYR A 217 5.21 -15.10 18.30
CA TYR A 217 4.95 -16.23 17.41
C TYR A 217 6.18 -16.59 16.57
N LEU A 218 6.85 -15.62 15.93
CA LEU A 218 8.03 -15.87 15.10
C LEU A 218 9.23 -16.32 15.93
N ILE A 219 9.41 -15.81 17.15
CA ILE A 219 10.47 -16.27 18.07
C ILE A 219 10.28 -17.75 18.38
N ILE A 220 9.07 -18.16 18.74
CA ILE A 220 8.74 -19.56 19.05
C ILE A 220 8.97 -20.45 17.82
N LYS A 221 8.48 -20.02 16.64
CA LYS A 221 8.69 -20.75 15.38
C LYS A 221 10.16 -20.88 15.01
N ARG A 222 10.96 -19.84 15.19
CA ARG A 222 12.41 -19.89 14.96
C ARG A 222 13.08 -20.91 15.89
N ARG A 223 12.79 -20.87 17.18
CA ARG A 223 13.35 -21.82 18.16
C ARG A 223 13.03 -23.27 17.78
N LYS A 224 11.79 -23.56 17.39
CA LYS A 224 11.36 -24.90 16.94
C LYS A 224 12.05 -25.37 15.66
N ASN A 225 12.40 -24.44 14.74
CA ASN A 225 13.03 -24.77 13.46
C ASN A 225 14.54 -24.51 13.43
N SER A 226 15.19 -24.25 14.55
CA SER A 226 16.61 -23.92 14.65
C SER A 226 17.55 -24.97 14.01
N ARG A 227 17.18 -26.26 14.08
CA ARG A 227 17.91 -27.36 13.40
C ARG A 227 17.81 -27.25 11.86
N LYS A 228 16.61 -26.95 11.32
CA LYS A 228 16.39 -26.78 9.88
C LYS A 228 17.16 -25.59 9.30
N PHE A 229 17.41 -24.57 10.13
CA PHE A 229 18.15 -23.38 9.73
C PHE A 229 19.67 -23.52 9.96
N ASN A 230 20.14 -24.70 10.33
CA ASN A 230 21.57 -24.95 10.60
C ASN A 230 22.17 -23.98 11.64
N GLU A 231 21.37 -23.49 12.59
CA GLU A 231 21.83 -22.53 13.62
C GLU A 231 22.78 -23.14 14.64
N LYS A 232 22.78 -24.46 14.77
CA LYS A 232 23.61 -25.21 15.73
C LYS A 232 24.93 -25.71 15.11
N ILE A 233 25.09 -25.61 13.79
CA ILE A 233 26.30 -26.05 13.11
C ILE A 233 27.38 -24.98 13.30
N ARG A 234 28.51 -25.38 13.87
CA ARG A 234 29.73 -24.57 13.91
C ARG A 234 30.63 -25.04 12.79
N GLN A 235 30.91 -24.17 11.82
CA GLN A 235 31.92 -24.42 10.78
C GLN A 235 33.23 -23.81 11.21
N ILE A 236 34.33 -24.57 11.01
CA ILE A 236 35.67 -24.16 11.38
C ILE A 236 36.34 -23.34 10.26
N ASN A 237 35.92 -23.53 9.01
CA ASN A 237 36.55 -22.95 7.80
C ASN A 237 35.68 -21.92 7.08
N GLU A 238 34.99 -21.03 7.83
CA GLU A 238 34.33 -19.87 7.19
C GLU A 238 35.35 -18.73 6.98
N PRO A 239 35.27 -17.99 5.84
CA PRO A 239 36.10 -16.81 5.66
C PRO A 239 35.78 -15.77 6.75
N ILE A 240 36.81 -15.06 7.21
CA ILE A 240 36.67 -14.04 8.25
C ILE A 240 35.99 -12.81 7.66
N ILE A 241 34.69 -12.69 7.87
CA ILE A 241 33.88 -11.52 7.49
C ILE A 241 33.64 -10.67 8.73
N THR A 242 34.04 -9.40 8.69
CA THR A 242 33.90 -8.49 9.83
C THR A 242 32.44 -8.02 10.00
N ASP A 243 32.05 -7.66 11.23
CA ASP A 243 30.72 -7.11 11.51
C ASP A 243 30.42 -5.84 10.70
N LYS A 244 31.46 -5.00 10.48
CA LYS A 244 31.35 -3.79 9.63
C LYS A 244 31.00 -4.14 8.18
N GLN A 245 31.57 -5.19 7.62
CA GLN A 245 31.25 -5.66 6.25
C GLN A 245 29.81 -6.19 6.17
N ILE A 246 29.35 -6.94 7.18
CA ILE A 246 27.97 -7.45 7.24
C ILE A 246 26.98 -6.29 7.34
N LEU A 247 27.22 -5.33 8.25
CA LEU A 247 26.37 -4.15 8.41
C LEU A 247 26.33 -3.30 7.13
N LYS A 248 27.49 -3.02 6.53
CA LYS A 248 27.58 -2.31 5.24
C LYS A 248 26.72 -2.99 4.17
N LYS A 249 26.77 -4.33 4.10
CA LYS A 249 26.01 -5.11 3.14
C LYS A 249 24.48 -5.01 3.38
N ILE A 250 24.04 -5.08 4.65
CA ILE A 250 22.64 -4.91 5.03
C ILE A 250 22.16 -3.50 4.65
N ILE A 251 22.95 -2.47 4.96
CA ILE A 251 22.58 -1.07 4.66
C ILE A 251 22.53 -0.85 3.14
N VAL A 252 23.52 -1.28 2.39
CA VAL A 252 23.57 -1.12 0.93
C VAL A 252 22.39 -1.81 0.25
N TYR A 253 21.97 -2.97 0.73
CA TYR A 253 20.81 -3.68 0.17
C TYR A 253 19.48 -3.08 0.60
N GLY A 254 19.37 -2.54 1.82
CA GLY A 254 18.13 -1.98 2.36
C GLY A 254 17.87 -0.53 1.96
N PHE A 255 18.93 0.28 1.85
CA PHE A 255 18.84 1.73 1.66
C PHE A 255 17.94 2.18 0.48
N PRO A 256 18.04 1.60 -0.73
CA PRO A 256 17.18 2.01 -1.84
C PRO A 256 15.69 1.81 -1.55
N PHE A 257 15.32 0.73 -0.87
CA PHE A 257 13.93 0.44 -0.51
C PHE A 257 13.42 1.38 0.57
N VAL A 258 14.25 1.67 1.58
CA VAL A 258 13.94 2.67 2.62
C VAL A 258 13.64 4.02 1.97
N MET A 259 14.50 4.50 1.09
CA MET A 259 14.32 5.79 0.41
C MET A 259 13.02 5.86 -0.40
N ILE A 260 12.71 4.79 -1.15
CA ILE A 260 11.47 4.73 -1.94
C ILE A 260 10.24 4.81 -1.03
N ASP A 261 10.22 4.07 0.07
CA ASP A 261 9.08 4.06 0.98
C ASP A 261 8.96 5.37 1.78
N VAL A 262 10.08 5.98 2.16
CA VAL A 262 10.10 7.32 2.79
C VAL A 262 9.47 8.35 1.85
N PHE A 263 9.89 8.41 0.58
CA PHE A 263 9.32 9.36 -0.38
C PHE A 263 7.83 9.12 -0.61
N LYS A 264 7.37 7.87 -0.72
CA LYS A 264 5.95 7.54 -0.83
C LYS A 264 5.14 8.04 0.37
N ASN A 265 5.68 7.91 1.59
CA ASN A 265 5.00 8.37 2.80
C ASN A 265 5.11 9.89 3.00
N LEU A 266 6.08 10.58 2.39
CA LEU A 266 6.14 12.03 2.37
C LEU A 266 4.94 12.67 1.65
N TYR A 267 4.35 12.04 0.64
CA TYR A 267 3.11 12.52 0.02
C TYR A 267 1.98 12.65 1.05
N ASN A 268 1.80 11.62 1.89
CA ASN A 268 0.78 11.65 2.93
C ASN A 268 1.12 12.66 4.04
N TYR A 269 2.40 12.81 4.36
CA TYR A 269 2.87 13.80 5.34
C TYR A 269 2.62 15.24 4.87
N ILE A 270 2.85 15.52 3.58
CA ILE A 270 2.54 16.81 2.97
C ILE A 270 1.04 17.08 3.08
N ASP A 271 0.17 16.12 2.75
CA ASP A 271 -1.27 16.28 2.90
C ASP A 271 -1.64 16.58 4.35
N MET A 272 -1.08 15.84 5.29
CA MET A 272 -1.34 16.03 6.72
C MET A 272 -1.02 17.44 7.20
N THR A 273 0.06 18.06 6.69
CA THR A 273 0.52 19.38 7.15
C THR A 273 -0.06 20.56 6.36
N THR A 274 -0.63 20.32 5.19
CA THR A 274 -1.06 21.41 4.29
C THR A 274 -2.57 21.44 4.07
N VAL A 275 -3.29 20.29 4.13
CA VAL A 275 -4.70 20.22 3.72
C VAL A 275 -5.60 21.02 4.64
N VAL A 276 -5.52 20.82 5.95
CA VAL A 276 -6.39 21.55 6.91
C VAL A 276 -6.13 23.04 6.82
N LYS A 277 -4.87 23.45 6.86
CA LYS A 277 -4.48 24.86 6.72
C LYS A 277 -4.92 25.46 5.39
N GLY A 278 -4.69 24.72 4.30
CA GLY A 278 -5.05 25.18 2.96
C GLY A 278 -6.56 25.36 2.79
N LEU A 279 -7.38 24.43 3.29
CA LEU A 279 -8.84 24.52 3.20
C LEU A 279 -9.38 25.68 4.07
N VAL A 280 -8.83 25.88 5.26
CA VAL A 280 -9.28 26.97 6.15
C VAL A 280 -8.82 28.34 5.61
N ASN A 281 -7.54 28.50 5.31
CA ASN A 281 -6.97 29.79 4.96
C ASN A 281 -7.29 30.23 3.52
N ASN A 282 -7.37 29.28 2.58
CA ASN A 282 -7.50 29.61 1.14
C ASN A 282 -8.91 29.33 0.59
N ALA A 283 -9.76 28.57 1.31
CA ALA A 283 -11.07 28.17 0.80
C ALA A 283 -12.20 28.38 1.83
N ALA A 284 -11.95 29.11 2.92
CA ALA A 284 -12.92 29.51 3.94
C ALA A 284 -13.70 28.35 4.60
N PHE A 285 -13.13 27.15 4.65
CA PHE A 285 -13.72 26.04 5.39
C PHE A 285 -13.62 26.24 6.90
N LYS A 286 -14.62 25.75 7.64
CA LYS A 286 -14.47 25.59 9.09
C LYS A 286 -13.41 24.50 9.38
N ILE A 287 -12.68 24.64 10.47
CA ILE A 287 -11.63 23.68 10.85
C ILE A 287 -12.20 22.27 10.97
N THR A 288 -13.37 22.13 11.60
CA THR A 288 -14.06 20.84 11.74
C THR A 288 -14.33 20.16 10.39
N ASP A 289 -14.78 20.93 9.39
CA ASP A 289 -15.07 20.41 8.04
C ASP A 289 -13.76 20.04 7.31
N ALA A 290 -12.72 20.85 7.48
CA ALA A 290 -11.40 20.56 6.92
C ALA A 290 -10.79 19.28 7.51
N GLU A 291 -10.95 19.05 8.82
CA GLU A 291 -10.53 17.81 9.49
C GLU A 291 -11.35 16.59 9.02
N ILE A 292 -12.66 16.76 8.84
CA ILE A 292 -13.53 15.73 8.27
C ILE A 292 -13.02 15.33 6.88
N ILE A 293 -12.73 16.31 6.01
CA ILE A 293 -12.18 16.06 4.68
C ILE A 293 -10.81 15.38 4.80
N MET A 294 -9.94 15.83 5.71
CA MET A 294 -8.64 15.19 5.95
C MET A 294 -8.81 13.72 6.40
N SER A 295 -9.80 13.41 7.25
CA SER A 295 -10.09 12.04 7.66
C SER A 295 -10.51 11.16 6.48
N MET A 296 -11.28 11.74 5.54
CA MET A 296 -11.69 11.04 4.32
C MET A 296 -10.49 10.76 3.40
N LEU A 297 -9.58 11.70 3.25
CA LEU A 297 -8.39 11.55 2.42
C LEU A 297 -7.38 10.55 3.01
N SER A 298 -7.11 10.64 4.32
CA SER A 298 -6.04 9.85 4.97
C SER A 298 -6.51 8.48 5.48
N THR A 299 -7.74 8.40 6.00
CA THR A 299 -8.21 7.23 6.76
C THR A 299 -9.31 6.47 6.01
N TRP A 300 -10.46 7.10 5.79
CA TRP A 300 -11.66 6.40 5.32
C TRP A 300 -11.64 6.13 3.81
N GLY A 301 -11.46 7.15 2.99
CA GLY A 301 -11.43 7.02 1.52
C GLY A 301 -10.22 6.24 1.02
N ASN A 302 -9.08 6.37 1.70
CA ASN A 302 -7.85 5.65 1.32
C ASN A 302 -7.99 4.12 1.40
N LYS A 303 -8.97 3.59 2.15
CA LYS A 303 -9.27 2.16 2.16
C LYS A 303 -9.74 1.64 0.80
N PHE A 304 -10.44 2.45 0.03
CA PHE A 304 -10.84 2.08 -1.32
C PHE A 304 -9.67 2.11 -2.30
N ASN A 305 -8.73 3.06 -2.14
CA ASN A 305 -7.46 3.04 -2.88
C ASN A 305 -6.69 1.74 -2.66
N MET A 306 -6.71 1.18 -1.44
CA MET A 306 -6.05 -0.10 -1.14
C MET A 306 -6.63 -1.28 -1.96
N ILE A 307 -7.90 -1.23 -2.37
CA ILE A 307 -8.51 -2.25 -3.23
C ILE A 307 -7.82 -2.23 -4.60
N ILE A 308 -7.72 -1.04 -5.22
CA ILE A 308 -7.04 -0.88 -6.51
C ILE A 308 -5.55 -1.24 -6.40
N LEU A 309 -4.86 -0.77 -5.34
CA LEU A 309 -3.45 -1.09 -5.08
C LEU A 309 -3.20 -2.60 -4.92
N SER A 310 -4.22 -3.38 -4.52
CA SER A 310 -4.07 -4.83 -4.42
C SER A 310 -3.80 -5.50 -5.76
N VAL A 311 -4.33 -4.95 -6.84
CA VAL A 311 -4.09 -5.45 -8.21
C VAL A 311 -2.62 -5.26 -8.60
N SER A 312 -2.07 -4.05 -8.37
CA SER A 312 -0.65 -3.78 -8.67
C SER A 312 0.29 -4.68 -7.87
N THR A 313 0.01 -4.90 -6.58
CA THR A 313 0.85 -5.80 -5.75
C THR A 313 0.82 -7.24 -6.25
N GLY A 314 -0.34 -7.75 -6.69
CA GLY A 314 -0.46 -9.08 -7.30
C GLY A 314 0.35 -9.22 -8.59
N ILE A 315 0.31 -8.20 -9.45
CA ILE A 315 1.09 -8.17 -10.69
C ILE A 315 2.59 -8.11 -10.40
N VAL A 316 3.03 -7.27 -9.48
CA VAL A 316 4.44 -7.12 -9.11
C VAL A 316 5.05 -8.43 -8.61
N VAL A 317 4.31 -9.22 -7.80
CA VAL A 317 4.77 -10.52 -7.31
C VAL A 317 5.08 -11.49 -8.45
N SER A 318 4.30 -11.46 -9.54
CA SER A 318 4.55 -12.30 -10.71
C SER A 318 5.55 -11.69 -11.69
N LEU A 319 5.56 -10.37 -11.84
CA LEU A 319 6.42 -9.64 -12.76
C LEU A 319 7.91 -9.77 -12.40
N ILE A 320 8.27 -9.57 -11.14
CA ILE A 320 9.68 -9.52 -10.70
C ILE A 320 10.45 -10.79 -11.08
N PRO A 321 10.00 -12.02 -10.76
CA PRO A 321 10.74 -13.22 -11.13
C PRO A 321 10.84 -13.42 -12.66
N ASN A 322 9.72 -13.17 -13.37
CA ASN A 322 9.64 -13.35 -14.81
C ASN A 322 10.53 -12.36 -15.56
N LEU A 323 10.55 -11.09 -15.14
CA LEU A 323 11.38 -10.06 -15.74
C LEU A 323 12.86 -10.30 -15.43
N THR A 324 13.19 -10.72 -14.19
CA THR A 324 14.56 -11.08 -13.81
C THR A 324 15.10 -12.23 -14.68
N GLN A 325 14.29 -13.25 -14.96
CA GLN A 325 14.66 -14.35 -15.84
C GLN A 325 14.95 -13.87 -17.26
N ALA A 326 14.11 -12.99 -17.83
CA ALA A 326 14.31 -12.43 -19.16
C ALA A 326 15.60 -11.59 -19.24
N LEU A 327 15.89 -10.82 -18.18
CA LEU A 327 17.13 -10.04 -18.08
C LEU A 327 18.39 -10.92 -18.01
N VAL A 328 18.36 -12.01 -17.25
CA VAL A 328 19.48 -12.99 -17.19
C VAL A 328 19.72 -13.60 -18.56
N ASN A 329 18.65 -13.93 -19.29
CA ASN A 329 18.74 -14.48 -20.64
C ASN A 329 19.11 -13.43 -21.71
N LYS A 330 19.16 -12.14 -21.35
CA LYS A 330 19.43 -10.99 -22.26
C LYS A 330 18.45 -10.92 -23.46
N ASP A 331 17.24 -11.44 -23.30
CA ASP A 331 16.20 -11.46 -24.34
C ASP A 331 15.39 -10.15 -24.30
N LYS A 332 15.79 -9.17 -25.11
CA LYS A 332 15.11 -7.88 -25.22
C LYS A 332 13.63 -7.98 -25.61
N LYS A 333 13.29 -8.92 -26.50
CA LYS A 333 11.89 -9.12 -26.95
C LYS A 333 11.03 -9.65 -25.81
N ASP A 334 11.55 -10.60 -25.03
CA ASP A 334 10.83 -11.16 -23.87
C ASP A 334 10.70 -10.11 -22.75
N ILE A 335 11.73 -9.26 -22.52
CA ILE A 335 11.67 -8.14 -21.58
C ILE A 335 10.53 -7.19 -21.96
N ASN A 336 10.51 -6.69 -23.20
CA ASN A 336 9.46 -5.80 -23.72
C ASN A 336 8.07 -6.42 -23.58
N ARG A 337 7.93 -7.67 -24.00
CA ARG A 337 6.66 -8.40 -23.92
C ARG A 337 6.15 -8.50 -22.48
N LYS A 338 7.01 -8.84 -21.50
CA LYS A 338 6.61 -9.00 -20.10
C LYS A 338 6.23 -7.67 -19.45
N ILE A 339 6.94 -6.59 -19.78
CA ILE A 339 6.62 -5.25 -19.30
C ILE A 339 5.27 -4.81 -19.88
N SER A 340 5.09 -4.88 -21.19
CA SER A 340 3.84 -4.50 -21.86
C SER A 340 2.65 -5.33 -21.36
N GLN A 341 2.83 -6.65 -21.24
CA GLN A 341 1.79 -7.54 -20.73
C GLN A 341 1.38 -7.19 -19.29
N SER A 342 2.35 -6.86 -18.41
CA SER A 342 2.06 -6.52 -17.03
C SER A 342 1.29 -5.19 -16.92
N LEU A 343 1.64 -4.18 -17.72
CA LEU A 343 0.93 -2.92 -17.77
C LEU A 343 -0.46 -3.06 -18.39
N ASN A 344 -0.61 -3.86 -19.44
CA ASN A 344 -1.90 -4.13 -20.05
C ASN A 344 -2.84 -4.85 -19.07
N VAL A 345 -2.36 -5.87 -18.34
CA VAL A 345 -3.15 -6.54 -17.28
C VAL A 345 -3.54 -5.56 -16.18
N LEU A 346 -2.61 -4.69 -15.75
CA LEU A 346 -2.89 -3.69 -14.75
C LEU A 346 -4.02 -2.76 -15.19
N LEU A 347 -3.88 -2.15 -16.36
CA LEU A 347 -4.87 -1.20 -16.91
C LEU A 347 -6.23 -1.86 -17.15
N PHE A 348 -6.22 -3.09 -17.65
CA PHE A 348 -7.45 -3.86 -17.92
C PHE A 348 -8.35 -4.01 -16.69
N PHE A 349 -7.77 -4.21 -15.51
CA PHE A 349 -8.54 -4.32 -14.27
C PHE A 349 -8.71 -2.97 -13.57
N THR A 350 -7.65 -2.16 -13.48
CA THR A 350 -7.69 -0.96 -12.63
C THR A 350 -8.48 0.20 -13.23
N VAL A 351 -8.50 0.38 -14.55
CA VAL A 351 -9.24 1.47 -15.19
C VAL A 351 -10.75 1.31 -14.98
N PRO A 352 -11.39 0.17 -15.37
CA PRO A 352 -12.82 0.01 -15.15
C PRO A 352 -13.19 -0.03 -13.66
N MET A 353 -12.33 -0.58 -12.78
CA MET A 353 -12.54 -0.54 -11.33
C MET A 353 -12.56 0.90 -10.81
N THR A 354 -11.60 1.73 -11.21
CA THR A 354 -11.51 3.13 -10.79
C THR A 354 -12.76 3.90 -11.21
N VAL A 355 -13.14 3.79 -12.48
CA VAL A 355 -14.30 4.49 -13.03
C VAL A 355 -15.61 3.95 -12.42
N GLY A 356 -15.71 2.64 -12.21
CA GLY A 356 -16.86 2.00 -11.55
C GLY A 356 -17.02 2.43 -10.09
N ILE A 357 -15.94 2.46 -9.31
CA ILE A 357 -15.97 2.94 -7.91
C ILE A 357 -16.29 4.43 -7.86
N SER A 358 -15.75 5.23 -8.78
CA SER A 358 -16.08 6.66 -8.89
C SER A 358 -17.56 6.88 -9.16
N PHE A 359 -18.13 6.13 -10.09
CA PHE A 359 -19.56 6.19 -10.43
C PHE A 359 -20.46 5.76 -9.26
N LEU A 360 -20.06 4.72 -8.54
CA LEU A 360 -20.76 4.16 -7.39
C LEU A 360 -20.31 4.79 -6.04
N ALA A 361 -19.61 5.92 -6.06
CA ALA A 361 -19.04 6.50 -4.84
C ALA A 361 -20.10 6.79 -3.77
N LYS A 362 -21.30 7.25 -4.16
CA LYS A 362 -22.39 7.55 -3.22
C LYS A 362 -22.91 6.29 -2.50
N PRO A 363 -23.37 5.24 -3.20
CA PRO A 363 -23.83 4.02 -2.52
C PRO A 363 -22.70 3.31 -1.75
N ILE A 364 -21.46 3.32 -2.25
CA ILE A 364 -20.31 2.76 -1.54
C ILE A 364 -20.06 3.51 -0.24
N TRP A 365 -19.99 4.85 -0.27
CA TRP A 365 -19.77 5.65 0.93
C TRP A 365 -20.88 5.44 1.95
N THR A 366 -22.14 5.51 1.50
CA THR A 366 -23.30 5.33 2.38
C THR A 366 -23.34 3.95 3.03
N LEU A 367 -22.96 2.90 2.27
CA LEU A 367 -22.87 1.53 2.81
C LEU A 367 -21.85 1.43 3.94
N PHE A 368 -20.66 2.00 3.74
CA PHE A 368 -19.54 1.85 4.69
C PHE A 368 -19.65 2.83 5.88
N TYR A 369 -19.97 4.09 5.61
CA TYR A 369 -19.82 5.19 6.57
C TYR A 369 -21.12 5.94 6.87
N GLY A 370 -22.20 5.67 6.15
CA GLY A 370 -23.47 6.40 6.26
C GLY A 370 -23.48 7.66 5.39
N ASN A 371 -24.48 8.51 5.64
CA ASN A 371 -24.62 9.76 4.89
C ASN A 371 -23.53 10.76 5.33
N SER A 372 -22.86 11.36 4.36
CA SER A 372 -21.85 12.39 4.57
C SER A 372 -21.97 13.45 3.47
N ILE A 373 -21.75 14.71 3.83
CA ILE A 373 -21.80 15.85 2.89
C ILE A 373 -20.65 15.74 1.89
N TYR A 374 -19.46 15.40 2.35
CA TYR A 374 -18.24 15.41 1.54
C TYR A 374 -17.83 14.01 1.05
N GLY A 375 -18.21 12.95 1.76
CA GLY A 375 -17.63 11.62 1.61
C GLY A 375 -17.74 11.02 0.21
N SER A 376 -18.94 11.07 -0.40
CA SER A 376 -19.13 10.55 -1.76
C SER A 376 -18.38 11.36 -2.81
N SER A 377 -18.35 12.68 -2.65
CA SER A 377 -17.64 13.59 -3.54
C SER A 377 -16.11 13.39 -3.44
N VAL A 378 -15.56 13.31 -2.22
CA VAL A 378 -14.15 13.01 -2.01
C VAL A 378 -13.80 11.64 -2.61
N LEU A 379 -14.58 10.59 -2.35
CA LEU A 379 -14.30 9.24 -2.85
C LEU A 379 -14.32 9.19 -4.37
N SER A 380 -15.31 9.84 -5.02
CA SER A 380 -15.46 9.80 -6.48
C SER A 380 -14.21 10.28 -7.22
N PHE A 381 -13.49 11.23 -6.64
CA PHE A 381 -12.27 11.77 -7.25
C PHE A 381 -10.99 11.15 -6.68
N LEU A 382 -10.95 10.86 -5.37
CA LEU A 382 -9.79 10.25 -4.69
C LEU A 382 -9.34 8.94 -5.34
N ILE A 383 -10.28 8.15 -5.85
CA ILE A 383 -9.99 6.83 -6.42
C ILE A 383 -9.06 6.91 -7.65
N PHE A 384 -9.06 8.03 -8.40
CA PHE A 384 -8.14 8.25 -9.51
C PHE A 384 -6.68 8.41 -9.05
N SER A 385 -6.46 8.93 -7.84
CA SER A 385 -5.11 8.93 -7.26
C SER A 385 -4.61 7.50 -7.01
N GLY A 386 -5.49 6.60 -6.60
CA GLY A 386 -5.18 5.17 -6.46
C GLY A 386 -4.73 4.53 -7.78
N LEU A 387 -5.36 4.87 -8.91
CA LEU A 387 -4.94 4.42 -10.24
C LEU A 387 -3.51 4.87 -10.57
N MET A 388 -3.19 6.15 -10.34
CA MET A 388 -1.84 6.69 -10.60
C MET A 388 -0.78 6.03 -9.71
N ILE A 389 -1.08 5.82 -8.43
CA ILE A 389 -0.19 5.11 -7.51
C ILE A 389 0.03 3.66 -7.96
N CYS A 390 -1.01 2.98 -8.47
CA CYS A 390 -0.89 1.63 -9.03
C CYS A 390 0.06 1.56 -10.22
N LEU A 391 -0.14 2.43 -11.21
CA LEU A 391 0.69 2.53 -12.40
C LEU A 391 2.14 2.76 -12.01
N PHE A 392 2.39 3.74 -11.16
CA PHE A 392 3.72 4.08 -10.70
C PHE A 392 4.37 2.95 -9.88
N THR A 393 3.60 2.20 -9.07
CA THR A 393 4.11 1.07 -8.29
C THR A 393 4.67 -0.04 -9.19
N VAL A 394 3.99 -0.36 -10.30
CA VAL A 394 4.49 -1.36 -11.27
C VAL A 394 5.75 -0.85 -11.96
N VAL A 395 5.77 0.41 -12.39
CA VAL A 395 6.94 1.01 -13.05
C VAL A 395 8.16 1.08 -12.12
N ILE A 396 7.98 1.47 -10.85
CA ILE A 396 9.05 1.40 -9.83
C ILE A 396 9.61 -0.03 -9.75
N SER A 397 8.73 -1.04 -9.71
CA SER A 397 9.16 -2.44 -9.60
C SER A 397 9.97 -2.89 -10.82
N ILE A 398 9.61 -2.43 -12.02
CA ILE A 398 10.41 -2.66 -13.24
C ILE A 398 11.79 -2.03 -13.10
N MET A 399 11.86 -0.75 -12.70
CA MET A 399 13.11 -0.04 -12.49
C MET A 399 14.00 -0.69 -11.42
N GLN A 400 13.39 -1.22 -10.34
CA GLN A 400 14.11 -1.95 -9.29
C GLN A 400 14.74 -3.25 -9.82
N VAL A 401 14.04 -3.98 -10.70
CA VAL A 401 14.58 -5.18 -11.35
C VAL A 401 15.73 -4.81 -12.28
N LEU A 402 15.64 -3.69 -12.98
CA LEU A 402 16.72 -3.10 -13.80
C LEU A 402 17.85 -2.50 -12.96
N LYS A 403 17.72 -2.46 -11.63
CA LYS A 403 18.66 -1.85 -10.67
C LYS A 403 18.87 -0.33 -10.88
N ASP A 404 17.95 0.35 -11.53
CA ASP A 404 18.00 1.81 -11.75
C ASP A 404 17.32 2.57 -10.61
N TYR A 405 17.88 2.46 -9.42
CA TYR A 405 17.39 3.15 -8.22
C TYR A 405 17.55 4.68 -8.29
N LYS A 406 18.52 5.17 -9.08
CA LYS A 406 18.73 6.63 -9.22
C LYS A 406 17.55 7.31 -9.89
N THR A 407 17.05 6.74 -10.98
CA THR A 407 15.88 7.27 -11.69
C THR A 407 14.65 7.26 -10.78
N VAL A 408 14.41 6.18 -10.03
CA VAL A 408 13.30 6.10 -9.07
C VAL A 408 13.42 7.17 -7.99
N PHE A 409 14.63 7.37 -7.45
CA PHE A 409 14.88 8.38 -6.43
C PHE A 409 14.55 9.78 -6.93
N TRP A 410 15.11 10.18 -8.08
CA TRP A 410 14.90 11.53 -8.62
C TRP A 410 13.46 11.76 -9.08
N SER A 411 12.80 10.76 -9.64
CA SER A 411 11.38 10.87 -10.02
C SER A 411 10.48 11.09 -8.80
N LEU A 412 10.69 10.34 -7.71
CA LEU A 412 9.95 10.52 -6.46
C LEU A 412 10.28 11.85 -5.79
N PHE A 413 11.54 12.26 -5.76
CA PHE A 413 11.97 13.52 -5.17
C PHE A 413 11.30 14.72 -5.86
N LEU A 414 11.32 14.75 -7.20
CA LEU A 414 10.62 15.78 -7.97
C LEU A 414 9.11 15.72 -7.74
N GLY A 415 8.52 14.54 -7.68
CA GLY A 415 7.11 14.37 -7.38
C GLY A 415 6.72 14.92 -5.99
N VAL A 416 7.53 14.69 -4.96
CA VAL A 416 7.32 15.23 -3.60
C VAL A 416 7.39 16.77 -3.60
N ILE A 417 8.38 17.36 -4.30
CA ILE A 417 8.49 18.83 -4.44
C ILE A 417 7.25 19.39 -5.14
N LEU A 418 6.85 18.79 -6.26
CA LEU A 418 5.64 19.20 -6.98
C LEU A 418 4.40 19.09 -6.09
N LYS A 419 4.24 18.00 -5.34
CA LYS A 419 3.13 17.84 -4.40
C LYS A 419 3.08 18.95 -3.38
N PHE A 420 4.23 19.30 -2.79
CA PHE A 420 4.33 20.37 -1.81
C PHE A 420 3.91 21.73 -2.36
N ILE A 421 4.38 22.07 -3.57
CA ILE A 421 4.09 23.35 -4.24
C ILE A 421 2.61 23.38 -4.69
N LEU A 422 2.13 22.32 -5.31
CA LEU A 422 0.82 22.27 -5.93
C LEU A 422 -0.33 22.17 -4.92
N ASN A 423 -0.10 21.62 -3.73
CA ASN A 423 -1.19 21.34 -2.80
C ASN A 423 -1.99 22.59 -2.45
N ASN A 424 -1.35 23.61 -1.90
CA ASN A 424 -2.01 24.87 -1.54
C ASN A 424 -2.43 25.69 -2.79
N SER A 425 -1.63 25.66 -3.85
CA SER A 425 -1.93 26.38 -5.08
C SER A 425 -3.21 25.88 -5.73
N LEU A 426 -3.38 24.56 -5.85
CA LEU A 426 -4.57 23.96 -6.45
C LEU A 426 -5.80 24.08 -5.54
N ILE A 427 -5.67 24.03 -4.23
CA ILE A 427 -6.77 24.34 -3.30
C ILE A 427 -7.35 25.72 -3.61
N ASN A 428 -6.48 26.74 -3.72
CA ASN A 428 -6.87 28.11 -4.03
C ASN A 428 -7.49 28.27 -5.42
N VAL A 429 -6.87 27.64 -6.44
CA VAL A 429 -7.40 27.68 -7.82
C VAL A 429 -8.78 27.07 -7.90
N PHE A 430 -8.97 25.86 -7.35
CA PHE A 430 -10.27 25.17 -7.39
C PHE A 430 -11.35 25.94 -6.64
N TYR A 431 -11.02 26.54 -5.51
CA TYR A 431 -11.94 27.42 -4.79
C TYR A 431 -12.39 28.62 -5.62
N LYS A 432 -11.43 29.31 -6.30
CA LYS A 432 -11.73 30.49 -7.13
C LYS A 432 -12.61 30.19 -8.34
N ILE A 433 -12.50 28.99 -8.92
CA ILE A 433 -13.32 28.59 -10.07
C ILE A 433 -14.64 27.91 -9.65
N GLY A 434 -14.99 27.91 -8.35
CA GLY A 434 -16.24 27.34 -7.84
C GLY A 434 -16.29 25.80 -7.78
N VAL A 435 -15.16 25.12 -7.93
CA VAL A 435 -15.03 23.67 -7.81
C VAL A 435 -14.64 23.32 -6.35
N PRO A 436 -15.09 22.18 -5.79
CA PRO A 436 -14.73 21.79 -4.44
C PRO A 436 -13.20 21.84 -4.20
N ALA A 437 -12.74 22.70 -3.29
CA ALA A 437 -11.33 23.00 -3.06
C ALA A 437 -10.48 21.75 -2.70
N TYR A 438 -11.09 20.75 -2.05
CA TYR A 438 -10.41 19.48 -1.71
C TYR A 438 -10.06 18.62 -2.94
N TYR A 439 -10.67 18.86 -4.10
CA TYR A 439 -10.21 18.25 -5.36
C TYR A 439 -8.83 18.75 -5.77
N GLY A 440 -8.45 19.96 -5.36
CA GLY A 440 -7.10 20.49 -5.56
C GLY A 440 -6.02 19.61 -4.94
N VAL A 441 -6.27 19.11 -3.72
CA VAL A 441 -5.35 18.19 -3.01
C VAL A 441 -5.17 16.88 -3.78
N ILE A 442 -6.28 16.31 -4.24
CA ILE A 442 -6.29 15.04 -4.99
C ILE A 442 -5.59 15.25 -6.35
N SER A 443 -5.89 16.35 -7.02
CA SER A 443 -5.24 16.73 -8.29
C SER A 443 -3.73 16.90 -8.13
N ALA A 444 -3.27 17.54 -7.05
CA ALA A 444 -1.85 17.67 -6.75
C ALA A 444 -1.18 16.28 -6.61
N THR A 445 -1.86 15.33 -5.97
CA THR A 445 -1.38 13.94 -5.87
C THR A 445 -1.29 13.27 -7.23
N ILE A 446 -2.35 13.38 -8.04
CA ILE A 446 -2.41 12.79 -9.39
C ILE A 446 -1.31 13.35 -10.27
N ILE A 447 -1.16 14.68 -10.33
CA ILE A 447 -0.15 15.36 -11.15
C ILE A 447 1.27 14.95 -10.71
N SER A 448 1.54 14.93 -9.42
CA SER A 448 2.85 14.58 -8.89
C SER A 448 3.26 13.14 -9.21
N TYR A 449 2.34 12.18 -9.04
CA TYR A 449 2.59 10.79 -9.45
C TYR A 449 2.66 10.63 -10.96
N LEU A 450 1.87 11.39 -11.74
CA LEU A 450 1.92 11.39 -13.19
C LEU A 450 3.28 11.85 -13.71
N VAL A 451 3.81 12.95 -13.16
CA VAL A 451 5.14 13.44 -13.53
C VAL A 451 6.22 12.42 -13.19
N SER A 452 6.17 11.83 -11.98
CA SER A 452 7.10 10.76 -11.59
C SER A 452 7.00 9.55 -12.51
N PHE A 453 5.80 9.17 -12.91
CA PHE A 453 5.54 8.08 -13.86
C PHE A 453 6.11 8.40 -15.25
N ILE A 454 5.85 9.60 -15.78
CA ILE A 454 6.36 10.03 -17.10
C ILE A 454 7.89 10.02 -17.13
N ILE A 455 8.57 10.51 -16.09
CA ILE A 455 10.03 10.47 -16.00
C ILE A 455 10.55 9.03 -16.10
N CYS A 456 9.93 8.11 -15.36
CA CYS A 456 10.34 6.70 -15.40
C CYS A 456 10.07 6.07 -16.77
N ILE A 457 8.91 6.32 -17.38
CA ILE A 457 8.58 5.82 -18.74
C ILE A 457 9.58 6.38 -19.77
N PHE A 458 9.87 7.67 -19.71
CA PHE A 458 10.85 8.30 -20.59
C PHE A 458 12.21 7.59 -20.52
N ILE A 459 12.71 7.34 -19.31
CA ILE A 459 13.98 6.61 -19.13
C ILE A 459 13.88 5.16 -19.60
N LEU A 460 12.75 4.49 -19.42
CA LEU A 460 12.54 3.13 -19.96
C LEU A 460 12.59 3.11 -21.48
N CYS A 461 12.02 4.12 -22.16
CA CYS A 461 12.09 4.23 -23.61
C CYS A 461 13.52 4.51 -24.10
N PHE A 462 14.15 5.58 -23.58
CA PHE A 462 15.41 6.07 -24.14
C PHE A 462 16.66 5.30 -23.68
N LYS A 463 16.70 4.86 -22.42
CA LYS A 463 17.86 4.18 -21.88
C LYS A 463 17.80 2.66 -22.04
N TYR A 464 16.61 2.09 -21.97
CA TYR A 464 16.40 0.63 -21.98
C TYR A 464 15.76 0.13 -23.28
N ASP A 465 15.44 1.04 -24.21
CA ASP A 465 14.89 0.68 -25.53
C ASP A 465 13.58 -0.13 -25.41
N ILE A 466 12.71 0.27 -24.46
CA ILE A 466 11.43 -0.39 -24.23
C ILE A 466 10.33 0.33 -25.02
N SER A 467 9.61 -0.43 -25.86
CA SER A 467 8.47 0.08 -26.63
C SER A 467 7.16 -0.07 -25.86
N PHE A 468 6.37 1.00 -25.83
CA PHE A 468 5.03 1.02 -25.21
C PHE A 468 3.89 1.09 -26.22
N GLU A 469 4.16 0.89 -27.53
CA GLU A 469 3.11 0.94 -28.57
C GLU A 469 1.95 -0.01 -28.30
N ASP A 470 2.24 -1.27 -27.89
CA ASP A 470 1.22 -2.25 -27.57
C ASP A 470 0.40 -1.85 -26.34
N VAL A 471 1.04 -1.16 -25.37
CA VAL A 471 0.36 -0.64 -24.20
C VAL A 471 -0.58 0.48 -24.58
N ILE A 472 -0.13 1.43 -25.41
CA ILE A 472 -0.94 2.57 -25.88
C ILE A 472 -2.16 2.08 -26.64
N LYS A 473 -1.96 1.17 -27.62
CA LYS A 473 -3.07 0.58 -28.40
C LYS A 473 -4.10 -0.14 -27.50
N SER A 474 -3.62 -0.93 -26.55
CA SER A 474 -4.50 -1.62 -25.61
C SER A 474 -5.21 -0.65 -24.65
N THR A 475 -4.54 0.45 -24.27
CA THR A 475 -5.14 1.48 -23.39
C THR A 475 -6.32 2.17 -24.07
N VAL A 476 -6.23 2.47 -25.36
CA VAL A 476 -7.36 3.03 -26.14
C VAL A 476 -8.55 2.07 -26.13
N ASP A 477 -8.30 0.77 -26.38
CA ASP A 477 -9.35 -0.25 -26.37
C ASP A 477 -9.97 -0.42 -24.96
N ILE A 478 -9.17 -0.29 -23.88
CA ILE A 478 -9.62 -0.37 -22.49
C ILE A 478 -10.47 0.86 -22.15
N ILE A 479 -10.04 2.05 -22.53
CA ILE A 479 -10.78 3.30 -22.29
C ILE A 479 -12.12 3.25 -23.02
N SER A 480 -12.15 2.86 -24.31
CA SER A 480 -13.38 2.75 -25.08
C SER A 480 -14.37 1.74 -24.47
N SER A 481 -13.87 0.57 -24.04
CA SER A 481 -14.67 -0.43 -23.34
C SER A 481 -15.25 0.09 -22.02
N THR A 482 -14.45 0.87 -21.28
CA THR A 482 -14.87 1.49 -20.02
C THR A 482 -15.90 2.60 -20.25
N MET A 483 -15.74 3.39 -21.30
CA MET A 483 -16.72 4.44 -21.67
C MET A 483 -18.08 3.83 -22.01
N ILE A 484 -18.12 2.73 -22.76
CA ILE A 484 -19.37 2.02 -23.06
C ILE A 484 -20.00 1.45 -21.78
N MET A 485 -19.17 0.88 -20.89
CA MET A 485 -19.64 0.43 -19.58
C MET A 485 -20.33 1.55 -18.82
N ILE A 486 -19.69 2.72 -18.69
CA ILE A 486 -20.24 3.87 -17.95
C ILE A 486 -21.49 4.42 -18.63
N PHE A 487 -21.50 4.53 -19.95
CA PHE A 487 -22.68 4.97 -20.69
C PHE A 487 -23.88 4.04 -20.40
N ALA A 488 -23.68 2.73 -20.44
CA ALA A 488 -24.73 1.77 -20.12
C ALA A 488 -25.19 1.89 -18.64
N LEU A 489 -24.26 2.03 -17.69
CA LEU A 489 -24.61 2.25 -16.29
C LEU A 489 -25.37 3.57 -16.07
N PHE A 490 -25.05 4.60 -16.85
CA PHE A 490 -25.78 5.86 -16.82
C PHE A 490 -27.22 5.69 -17.30
N LEU A 491 -27.47 4.89 -18.35
CA LEU A 491 -28.83 4.56 -18.79
C LEU A 491 -29.61 3.77 -17.73
N ILE A 492 -28.95 2.81 -17.07
CA ILE A 492 -29.56 2.01 -16.01
C ILE A 492 -29.99 2.87 -14.81
N LYS A 493 -29.29 3.97 -14.55
CA LYS A 493 -29.63 4.91 -13.47
C LYS A 493 -31.06 5.48 -13.60
N PHE A 494 -31.62 5.56 -14.79
CA PHE A 494 -33.01 5.99 -15.00
C PHE A 494 -34.05 4.93 -14.57
N ILE A 495 -33.63 3.66 -14.50
CA ILE A 495 -34.48 2.53 -14.14
C ILE A 495 -34.29 2.16 -12.66
N ILE A 496 -33.05 2.09 -12.23
CA ILE A 496 -32.67 1.70 -10.87
C ILE A 496 -31.98 2.88 -10.18
N PRO A 497 -32.52 3.39 -9.04
CA PRO A 497 -31.89 4.50 -8.33
C PRO A 497 -30.48 4.13 -7.88
N ILE A 498 -29.52 5.06 -8.07
CA ILE A 498 -28.09 4.82 -7.80
C ILE A 498 -27.74 4.78 -6.31
N SER A 499 -28.62 5.23 -5.43
CA SER A 499 -28.38 5.20 -3.97
C SER A 499 -29.70 5.17 -3.20
N SER A 500 -29.66 4.59 -2.02
CA SER A 500 -30.77 4.53 -1.06
C SER A 500 -30.34 5.12 0.29
N SER A 501 -31.27 5.66 1.05
CA SER A 501 -31.05 6.06 2.45
C SER A 501 -30.81 4.86 3.36
N ILE A 502 -31.34 3.70 2.99
CA ILE A 502 -31.17 2.45 3.74
C ILE A 502 -29.85 1.80 3.35
N ARG A 503 -28.97 1.58 4.34
CA ARG A 503 -27.62 1.03 4.13
C ARG A 503 -27.60 -0.29 3.36
N ILE A 504 -28.47 -1.23 3.72
CA ILE A 504 -28.48 -2.56 3.12
C ILE A 504 -28.88 -2.53 1.63
N ASN A 505 -29.77 -1.62 1.25
CA ASN A 505 -30.19 -1.47 -0.15
C ASN A 505 -29.03 -1.03 -1.03
N ASN A 506 -28.09 -0.23 -0.49
CA ASN A 506 -26.91 0.17 -1.23
C ASN A 506 -26.00 -1.03 -1.56
N LEU A 507 -25.99 -2.08 -0.73
CA LEU A 507 -25.26 -3.32 -1.06
C LEU A 507 -25.82 -3.97 -2.33
N PHE A 508 -27.15 -4.10 -2.44
CA PHE A 508 -27.80 -4.65 -3.62
C PHE A 508 -27.56 -3.77 -4.86
N ILE A 509 -27.65 -2.46 -4.70
CA ILE A 509 -27.36 -1.49 -5.77
C ILE A 509 -25.93 -1.69 -6.27
N ILE A 510 -24.95 -1.72 -5.39
CA ILE A 510 -23.53 -1.93 -5.74
C ILE A 510 -23.35 -3.26 -6.47
N LEU A 511 -23.94 -4.35 -5.97
CA LEU A 511 -23.83 -5.67 -6.60
C LEU A 511 -24.43 -5.68 -8.00
N VAL A 512 -25.65 -5.15 -8.18
CA VAL A 512 -26.34 -5.09 -9.47
C VAL A 512 -25.52 -4.29 -10.49
N TYR A 513 -25.14 -3.06 -10.13
CA TYR A 513 -24.36 -2.20 -11.02
C TYR A 513 -22.98 -2.78 -11.34
N THR A 514 -22.31 -3.41 -10.38
CA THR A 514 -21.00 -4.05 -10.60
C THR A 514 -21.12 -5.26 -11.52
N LEU A 515 -22.15 -6.09 -11.35
CA LEU A 515 -22.38 -7.25 -12.22
C LEU A 515 -22.70 -6.82 -13.65
N ILE A 516 -23.65 -5.90 -13.82
CA ILE A 516 -24.03 -5.43 -15.16
C ILE A 516 -22.85 -4.71 -15.83
N GLY A 517 -22.21 -3.79 -15.12
CA GLY A 517 -21.04 -3.08 -15.65
C GLY A 517 -19.89 -4.02 -16.00
N GLY A 518 -19.62 -5.00 -15.15
CA GLY A 518 -18.62 -6.02 -15.39
C GLY A 518 -18.91 -6.86 -16.64
N ILE A 519 -20.15 -7.30 -16.81
CA ILE A 519 -20.58 -8.06 -18.00
C ILE A 519 -20.41 -7.23 -19.28
N ILE A 520 -20.88 -5.99 -19.27
CA ILE A 520 -20.78 -5.09 -20.43
C ILE A 520 -19.32 -4.81 -20.79
N TYR A 521 -18.49 -4.48 -19.79
CA TYR A 521 -17.06 -4.25 -19.98
C TYR A 521 -16.38 -5.48 -20.58
N MET A 522 -16.58 -6.66 -20.00
CA MET A 522 -15.98 -7.90 -20.45
C MET A 522 -16.44 -8.28 -21.86
N PHE A 523 -17.71 -8.10 -22.17
CA PHE A 523 -18.27 -8.37 -23.49
C PHE A 523 -17.59 -7.48 -24.55
N TYR A 524 -17.50 -6.17 -24.30
CA TYR A 524 -16.91 -5.25 -25.26
C TYR A 524 -15.38 -5.45 -25.37
N ALA A 525 -14.70 -5.65 -24.26
CA ALA A 525 -13.27 -6.01 -24.24
C ALA A 525 -12.97 -7.29 -25.02
N TYR A 526 -13.89 -8.28 -24.99
CA TYR A 526 -13.79 -9.48 -25.83
C TYR A 526 -13.95 -9.14 -27.31
N ARG A 527 -14.92 -8.33 -27.69
CA ARG A 527 -15.15 -7.86 -29.07
C ARG A 527 -13.94 -7.11 -29.64
N CYS A 528 -13.29 -6.25 -28.86
CA CYS A 528 -12.06 -5.54 -29.24
C CYS A 528 -10.82 -6.43 -29.28
N GLY A 529 -10.93 -7.72 -28.95
CA GLY A 529 -9.80 -8.64 -28.96
C GLY A 529 -8.80 -8.46 -27.83
N LEU A 530 -9.13 -7.66 -26.79
CA LEU A 530 -8.26 -7.40 -25.63
C LEU A 530 -7.87 -8.69 -24.89
N PHE A 531 -8.79 -9.66 -24.80
CA PHE A 531 -8.49 -10.96 -24.17
C PHE A 531 -7.34 -11.69 -24.84
N LYS A 532 -7.29 -11.69 -26.19
CA LYS A 532 -6.22 -12.31 -26.95
C LYS A 532 -4.90 -11.56 -26.76
N LYS A 533 -4.95 -10.22 -26.74
CA LYS A 533 -3.77 -9.37 -26.54
C LYS A 533 -3.18 -9.56 -25.12
N ILE A 534 -4.03 -9.64 -24.09
CA ILE A 534 -3.61 -9.64 -22.68
C ILE A 534 -3.27 -11.05 -22.19
N PHE A 535 -4.14 -12.03 -22.46
CA PHE A 535 -4.03 -13.40 -21.94
C PHE A 535 -3.46 -14.41 -22.93
N GLY A 536 -3.23 -13.98 -24.19
CA GLY A 536 -2.75 -14.86 -25.27
C GLY A 536 -3.79 -15.89 -25.69
N ASN A 537 -3.33 -16.91 -26.44
CA ASN A 537 -4.20 -17.96 -27.01
C ASN A 537 -4.79 -18.95 -25.97
N LYS A 538 -4.54 -18.76 -24.68
CA LYS A 538 -5.05 -19.65 -23.62
C LYS A 538 -6.58 -19.57 -23.44
N PHE A 539 -7.23 -18.52 -23.92
CA PHE A 539 -8.69 -18.34 -23.92
C PHE A 539 -9.31 -18.56 -25.31
N LYS A 540 -8.94 -19.60 -26.01
CA LYS A 540 -9.80 -20.14 -27.07
C LYS A 540 -10.98 -20.85 -26.38
N LEU A 541 -12.03 -20.13 -26.07
CA LEU A 541 -13.35 -20.73 -25.90
C LEU A 541 -13.64 -21.51 -27.18
N TYR A 542 -13.69 -22.83 -27.03
CA TYR A 542 -14.14 -23.87 -27.96
C TYR A 542 -14.67 -23.33 -29.29
N LYS A 543 -13.85 -23.32 -30.32
CA LYS A 543 -14.38 -23.40 -31.68
C LYS A 543 -14.99 -24.78 -31.81
N LYS A 544 -16.32 -24.87 -31.73
CA LYS A 544 -17.08 -26.03 -32.17
C LYS A 544 -16.60 -26.37 -33.58
N ASN A 545 -15.92 -27.47 -33.74
CA ASN A 545 -15.70 -28.09 -35.05
C ASN A 545 -17.08 -28.46 -35.57
N ASN A 546 -17.62 -27.64 -36.48
CA ASN A 546 -18.62 -28.09 -37.40
C ASN A 546 -17.82 -28.71 -38.53
N GLY A 547 -17.78 -30.07 -38.54
CA GLY A 547 -17.44 -30.87 -39.71
C GLY A 547 -18.52 -30.79 -40.76
#